data_c2d4011bfc4d6ada5f70c04646e9ddb4
#
_entry.id   c2d4011bfc4d6ada5f70c04646e9ddb4
#
_cell.length_a   1.000
_cell.length_b   1.000
_cell.length_c   1.000
_cell.angle_alpha   90.00
_cell.angle_beta   90.00
_cell.angle_gamma   90.00
#
_symmetry.space_group_name_H-M   'P 1'
#
loop_
_entity.id
_entity.type
_entity.pdbx_description
1 polymer ?
#
loop_
_entity_poly.entity_id
_entity_poly.type
_entity_poly.pdbx_seq_one_letter_code
_entity_poly.pdbx_strand_id
1 'polypeptide(L)'
;LIGHSRGGEAAAIAGNFNRLSRYPDDAGVTFDFDFSIKAIIAIAPSDQQYRPAGQPNPLENINYLVFQGAHDADVSIFMGARQYERLKFTDNNYWFKASLYTYRSNHGQFNTVWGDNDWGKPMGIILNRKALLDGEEQRTIGKVYISAFLETTLHGNGSYLPLFRDYRVIRDWLPDDIYINRFEDSTFKRICDFEEDVDVTTATLAGAEISGKNLAVWREADLKFRSSRTKENNVVFLGWRGAASERQGDNLPYYSIEMSENPSPGGEFSHDTLLIFSLADADEKIPEPEEEEIEQDKRDKKKAGKADKKEKKEEEKEEKNKKPLQLRIELISEDGTKAKLSLDRFMPVHPVIKSRFTKISNESSRYGKAYEPTMQTYELPLAVFKEEYPAFDPGQLRVIRFVFDLGREGVIILDNIGFSAGRDFLR
;
A
#
# COMPACT_ATOMS: atom_id res chain seq x y z
N LEU A 1 -22.02 -8.39 3.34
CA LEU A 1 -21.55 -9.11 4.52
C LEU A 1 -20.56 -8.25 5.30
N ILE A 2 -20.60 -8.31 6.62
CA ILE A 2 -19.64 -7.60 7.50
C ILE A 2 -19.12 -8.61 8.53
N GLY A 3 -17.80 -8.64 8.72
CA GLY A 3 -17.16 -9.50 9.70
C GLY A 3 -15.97 -8.87 10.39
N HIS A 4 -15.79 -9.17 11.70
CA HIS A 4 -14.66 -8.71 12.49
C HIS A 4 -13.77 -9.91 12.86
N SER A 5 -12.45 -9.74 12.79
CA SER A 5 -11.48 -10.79 13.12
C SER A 5 -11.69 -12.03 12.21
N ARG A 6 -11.84 -13.22 12.77
CA ARG A 6 -12.22 -14.44 12.02
C ARG A 6 -13.53 -14.29 11.24
N GLY A 7 -14.45 -13.45 11.72
CA GLY A 7 -15.68 -13.14 10.99
C GLY A 7 -15.43 -12.39 9.68
N GLY A 8 -14.35 -11.60 9.59
CA GLY A 8 -13.94 -10.95 8.34
C GLY A 8 -13.47 -11.95 7.28
N GLU A 9 -12.66 -12.94 7.68
CA GLU A 9 -12.30 -14.06 6.82
C GLU A 9 -13.52 -14.91 6.44
N ALA A 10 -14.39 -15.22 7.40
CA ALA A 10 -15.61 -15.97 7.14
C ALA A 10 -16.55 -15.25 6.16
N ALA A 11 -16.66 -13.91 6.22
CA ALA A 11 -17.42 -13.11 5.26
C ALA A 11 -16.85 -13.22 3.85
N ALA A 12 -15.51 -13.20 3.69
CA ALA A 12 -14.86 -13.39 2.41
C ALA A 12 -15.07 -14.81 1.86
N ILE A 13 -14.95 -15.84 2.70
CA ILE A 13 -15.23 -17.24 2.33
C ILE A 13 -16.69 -17.43 1.92
N ALA A 14 -17.64 -16.86 2.67
CA ALA A 14 -19.05 -16.92 2.33
C ALA A 14 -19.36 -16.26 0.97
N GLY A 15 -18.68 -15.14 0.65
CA GLY A 15 -18.77 -14.50 -0.67
C GLY A 15 -18.30 -15.40 -1.80
N ASN A 16 -17.22 -16.16 -1.60
CA ASN A 16 -16.76 -17.15 -2.56
C ASN A 16 -17.72 -18.34 -2.66
N PHE A 17 -18.14 -18.92 -1.52
CA PHE A 17 -19.02 -20.09 -1.49
C PHE A 17 -20.40 -19.83 -2.10
N ASN A 18 -20.86 -18.59 -2.06
CA ASN A 18 -22.09 -18.18 -2.76
C ASN A 18 -22.07 -18.40 -4.27
N ARG A 19 -20.89 -18.60 -4.86
CA ARG A 19 -20.67 -18.81 -6.29
C ARG A 19 -20.37 -20.27 -6.64
N LEU A 20 -20.18 -21.13 -5.62
CA LEU A 20 -19.83 -22.53 -5.81
C LEU A 20 -21.07 -23.40 -5.81
N SER A 21 -21.08 -24.44 -6.65
CA SER A 21 -22.12 -25.46 -6.66
C SER A 21 -21.84 -26.64 -5.71
N ARG A 22 -20.61 -26.72 -5.18
CA ARG A 22 -20.19 -27.80 -4.29
C ARG A 22 -19.17 -27.31 -3.27
N TYR A 23 -19.18 -27.97 -2.12
CA TYR A 23 -18.20 -27.72 -1.07
C TYR A 23 -16.81 -28.15 -1.54
N PRO A 24 -15.79 -27.28 -1.46
CA PRO A 24 -14.45 -27.59 -2.01
C PRO A 24 -13.75 -28.79 -1.35
N ASP A 25 -14.00 -29.06 -0.07
CA ASP A 25 -13.35 -30.16 0.67
C ASP A 25 -14.18 -31.45 0.66
N ASP A 26 -15.44 -31.41 0.16
CA ASP A 26 -16.30 -32.60 -0.04
C ASP A 26 -17.31 -32.36 -1.16
N ALA A 27 -17.01 -32.84 -2.37
CA ALA A 27 -17.87 -32.69 -3.53
C ALA A 27 -19.24 -33.42 -3.41
N GLY A 28 -19.43 -34.26 -2.39
CA GLY A 28 -20.74 -34.85 -2.04
C GLY A 28 -21.73 -33.82 -1.46
N VAL A 29 -21.21 -32.73 -0.90
CA VAL A 29 -22.03 -31.63 -0.39
C VAL A 29 -22.27 -30.63 -1.51
N THR A 30 -23.55 -30.43 -1.87
CA THR A 30 -23.96 -29.48 -2.91
C THR A 30 -24.44 -28.16 -2.30
N PHE A 31 -24.14 -27.08 -2.96
CA PHE A 31 -24.62 -25.74 -2.66
C PHE A 31 -25.64 -25.29 -3.70
N ASP A 32 -26.70 -24.65 -3.24
CA ASP A 32 -27.69 -23.96 -4.06
C ASP A 32 -27.85 -22.53 -3.53
N PHE A 33 -26.70 -21.83 -3.44
CA PHE A 33 -26.67 -20.45 -2.94
C PHE A 33 -26.78 -19.49 -4.13
N ASP A 34 -27.71 -18.56 -4.02
CA ASP A 34 -27.92 -17.48 -4.99
C ASP A 34 -28.24 -16.18 -4.25
N PHE A 35 -27.43 -15.85 -3.25
CA PHE A 35 -27.59 -14.61 -2.52
C PHE A 35 -26.98 -13.45 -3.32
N SER A 36 -27.72 -12.35 -3.41
CA SER A 36 -27.25 -11.11 -4.06
C SER A 36 -26.24 -10.37 -3.15
N ILE A 37 -25.06 -10.95 -2.93
CA ILE A 37 -24.01 -10.36 -2.11
C ILE A 37 -23.29 -9.29 -2.96
N LYS A 38 -23.49 -8.01 -2.64
CA LYS A 38 -22.90 -6.86 -3.37
C LYS A 38 -21.57 -6.39 -2.81
N ALA A 39 -21.34 -6.65 -1.51
CA ALA A 39 -20.22 -6.07 -0.81
C ALA A 39 -19.81 -6.90 0.41
N ILE A 40 -18.50 -6.86 0.72
CA ILE A 40 -17.91 -7.46 1.91
C ILE A 40 -17.10 -6.41 2.65
N ILE A 41 -17.28 -6.34 3.97
CA ILE A 41 -16.47 -5.52 4.87
C ILE A 41 -15.76 -6.45 5.85
N ALA A 42 -14.44 -6.40 5.89
CA ALA A 42 -13.59 -7.16 6.77
C ALA A 42 -12.85 -6.23 7.75
N ILE A 43 -13.17 -6.34 9.04
CA ILE A 43 -12.60 -5.49 10.08
C ILE A 43 -11.53 -6.30 10.81
N ALA A 44 -10.27 -5.84 10.75
CA ALA A 44 -9.11 -6.49 11.36
C ALA A 44 -9.13 -8.03 11.15
N PRO A 45 -9.28 -8.51 9.89
CA PRO A 45 -9.54 -9.90 9.62
C PRO A 45 -8.28 -10.77 9.82
N SER A 46 -8.50 -12.03 10.23
CA SER A 46 -7.55 -13.10 9.92
C SER A 46 -7.59 -13.45 8.42
N ASP A 47 -6.63 -14.23 7.96
CA ASP A 47 -6.56 -14.74 6.60
C ASP A 47 -5.88 -16.12 6.60
N GLN A 48 -6.44 -17.07 5.85
CA GLN A 48 -5.95 -18.44 5.70
C GLN A 48 -5.98 -19.30 6.98
N GLN A 49 -6.84 -19.00 7.94
CA GLN A 49 -7.16 -19.93 9.01
C GLN A 49 -7.97 -21.12 8.49
N TYR A 50 -8.81 -20.87 7.48
CA TYR A 50 -9.43 -21.90 6.67
C TYR A 50 -9.04 -21.71 5.20
N ARG A 51 -8.57 -22.79 4.57
CA ARG A 51 -8.13 -22.83 3.17
C ARG A 51 -8.96 -23.83 2.39
N PRO A 52 -10.00 -23.38 1.66
CA PRO A 52 -10.85 -24.27 0.86
C PRO A 52 -10.00 -25.08 -0.12
N ALA A 53 -10.15 -26.40 -0.15
CA ALA A 53 -9.30 -27.32 -0.92
C ALA A 53 -7.79 -27.09 -0.75
N GLY A 54 -7.37 -26.62 0.43
CA GLY A 54 -5.97 -26.31 0.74
C GLY A 54 -5.42 -25.04 0.07
N GLN A 55 -6.26 -24.24 -0.60
CA GLN A 55 -5.86 -23.03 -1.33
C GLN A 55 -6.30 -21.74 -0.61
N PRO A 56 -5.58 -20.62 -0.78
CA PRO A 56 -6.07 -19.31 -0.36
C PRO A 56 -7.44 -19.01 -0.98
N ASN A 57 -8.34 -18.38 -0.21
CA ASN A 57 -9.69 -18.08 -0.66
C ASN A 57 -9.69 -17.03 -1.79
N PRO A 58 -10.10 -17.36 -3.02
CA PRO A 58 -10.24 -16.37 -4.09
C PRO A 58 -11.52 -15.57 -3.90
N LEU A 59 -11.50 -14.30 -4.32
CA LEU A 59 -12.71 -13.47 -4.49
C LEU A 59 -12.69 -12.82 -5.87
N GLU A 60 -13.87 -12.69 -6.48
CA GLU A 60 -14.03 -12.04 -7.77
C GLU A 60 -15.31 -11.21 -7.80
N ASN A 61 -15.25 -10.07 -8.50
CA ASN A 61 -16.42 -9.27 -8.90
C ASN A 61 -17.35 -8.96 -7.72
N ILE A 62 -16.77 -8.37 -6.67
CA ILE A 62 -17.46 -7.94 -5.47
C ILE A 62 -16.77 -6.73 -4.88
N ASN A 63 -17.54 -5.79 -4.32
CA ASN A 63 -16.96 -4.66 -3.60
C ASN A 63 -16.37 -5.11 -2.26
N TYR A 64 -15.17 -4.65 -1.93
CA TYR A 64 -14.46 -5.09 -0.73
C TYR A 64 -13.86 -3.92 0.05
N LEU A 65 -14.09 -3.89 1.36
CA LEU A 65 -13.50 -2.92 2.26
C LEU A 65 -12.82 -3.65 3.41
N VAL A 66 -11.54 -3.36 3.66
CA VAL A 66 -10.80 -3.94 4.78
C VAL A 66 -10.19 -2.87 5.68
N PHE A 67 -10.31 -3.08 7.00
CA PHE A 67 -9.70 -2.23 8.03
C PHE A 67 -8.60 -2.97 8.76
N GLN A 68 -7.54 -2.24 9.14
CA GLN A 68 -6.51 -2.72 10.06
C GLN A 68 -6.02 -1.61 10.97
N GLY A 69 -5.90 -1.90 12.26
CA GLY A 69 -5.24 -1.03 13.24
C GLY A 69 -3.76 -1.34 13.36
N ALA A 70 -2.90 -0.32 13.36
CA ALA A 70 -1.46 -0.51 13.53
C ALA A 70 -1.07 -1.04 14.92
N HIS A 71 -1.90 -0.79 15.93
CA HIS A 71 -1.73 -1.27 17.30
C HIS A 71 -2.61 -2.49 17.64
N ASP A 72 -3.11 -3.20 16.63
CA ASP A 72 -3.83 -4.45 16.81
C ASP A 72 -2.89 -5.53 17.38
N ALA A 73 -3.06 -5.83 18.67
CA ALA A 73 -2.21 -6.79 19.37
C ALA A 73 -2.72 -8.23 19.29
N ASP A 74 -3.89 -8.48 18.72
CA ASP A 74 -4.44 -9.81 18.46
C ASP A 74 -4.09 -10.27 17.04
N VAL A 75 -4.54 -9.56 16.01
CA VAL A 75 -4.12 -9.76 14.60
C VAL A 75 -3.01 -8.75 14.30
N SER A 76 -1.81 -9.00 14.81
CA SER A 76 -0.71 -8.04 14.87
C SER A 76 -0.01 -7.72 13.55
N ILE A 77 -0.45 -8.33 12.45
CA ILE A 77 0.00 -8.08 11.08
C ILE A 77 -1.21 -7.85 10.19
N PHE A 78 -1.07 -7.06 9.13
CA PHE A 78 -2.18 -6.73 8.23
C PHE A 78 -2.56 -7.91 7.32
N MET A 79 -3.09 -8.99 7.90
CA MET A 79 -3.46 -10.22 7.16
C MET A 79 -4.48 -9.94 6.06
N GLY A 80 -5.41 -9.00 6.28
CA GLY A 80 -6.43 -8.62 5.29
C GLY A 80 -5.85 -8.06 3.98
N ALA A 81 -4.59 -7.63 3.97
CA ALA A 81 -3.90 -7.21 2.76
C ALA A 81 -3.82 -8.36 1.72
N ARG A 82 -3.62 -9.60 2.15
CA ARG A 82 -3.60 -10.76 1.24
C ARG A 82 -4.93 -10.95 0.51
N GLN A 83 -6.05 -10.87 1.23
CA GLN A 83 -7.37 -10.99 0.60
C GLN A 83 -7.65 -9.82 -0.34
N TYR A 84 -7.16 -8.61 -0.01
CA TYR A 84 -7.23 -7.44 -0.89
C TYR A 84 -6.49 -7.68 -2.21
N GLU A 85 -5.25 -8.24 -2.19
CA GLU A 85 -4.48 -8.55 -3.39
C GLU A 85 -5.15 -9.66 -4.22
N ARG A 86 -5.67 -10.71 -3.58
CA ARG A 86 -6.30 -11.85 -4.28
C ARG A 86 -7.63 -11.52 -4.95
N LEU A 87 -8.30 -10.42 -4.55
CA LEU A 87 -9.55 -10.01 -5.20
C LEU A 87 -9.29 -9.54 -6.63
N LYS A 88 -10.01 -10.12 -7.60
CA LYS A 88 -9.92 -9.78 -9.02
C LYS A 88 -11.25 -9.29 -9.57
N PHE A 89 -11.19 -8.38 -10.55
CA PHE A 89 -12.32 -7.92 -11.34
C PHE A 89 -12.20 -8.48 -12.75
N THR A 90 -13.12 -9.35 -13.13
CA THR A 90 -13.05 -10.16 -14.37
C THR A 90 -14.26 -9.96 -15.29
N ASP A 91 -15.30 -9.29 -14.81
CA ASP A 91 -16.49 -8.95 -15.61
C ASP A 91 -16.50 -7.47 -16.03
N ASN A 92 -17.52 -7.04 -16.73
CA ASN A 92 -17.66 -5.68 -17.24
C ASN A 92 -18.42 -4.74 -16.29
N ASN A 93 -18.74 -5.17 -15.06
CA ASN A 93 -19.40 -4.31 -14.10
C ASN A 93 -18.37 -3.46 -13.34
N TYR A 94 -18.85 -2.35 -12.76
CA TYR A 94 -18.03 -1.54 -11.88
C TYR A 94 -17.95 -2.15 -10.49
N TRP A 95 -16.74 -2.46 -10.07
CA TRP A 95 -16.38 -2.94 -8.75
C TRP A 95 -15.21 -2.15 -8.19
N PHE A 96 -15.09 -2.07 -6.88
CA PHE A 96 -13.91 -1.50 -6.26
C PHE A 96 -13.52 -2.24 -4.97
N LYS A 97 -12.24 -2.15 -4.64
CA LYS A 97 -11.69 -2.60 -3.37
C LYS A 97 -10.95 -1.45 -2.71
N ALA A 98 -11.11 -1.33 -1.39
CA ALA A 98 -10.46 -0.33 -0.58
C ALA A 98 -9.87 -0.94 0.69
N SER A 99 -8.77 -0.40 1.16
CA SER A 99 -8.23 -0.71 2.48
C SER A 99 -7.94 0.55 3.27
N LEU A 100 -8.13 0.49 4.58
CA LEU A 100 -7.80 1.56 5.51
C LEU A 100 -6.93 1.03 6.65
N TYR A 101 -5.71 1.55 6.75
CA TYR A 101 -4.80 1.30 7.86
C TYR A 101 -4.78 2.54 8.76
N THR A 102 -5.08 2.36 10.04
CA THR A 102 -5.22 3.44 11.02
C THR A 102 -4.19 3.27 12.13
N TYR A 103 -3.39 4.33 12.40
CA TYR A 103 -2.22 4.19 13.26
C TYR A 103 -2.57 3.85 14.71
N ARG A 104 -3.47 4.61 15.33
CA ARG A 104 -3.77 4.50 16.76
C ARG A 104 -4.92 3.56 17.10
N SER A 105 -5.29 2.67 16.18
CA SER A 105 -6.37 1.70 16.37
C SER A 105 -5.86 0.33 16.81
N ASN A 106 -6.60 -0.34 17.68
CA ASN A 106 -6.38 -1.71 18.13
C ASN A 106 -7.45 -2.68 17.61
N HIS A 107 -7.35 -3.96 17.95
CA HIS A 107 -8.32 -4.97 17.54
C HIS A 107 -9.70 -4.75 18.15
N GLY A 108 -9.75 -4.61 19.47
CA GLY A 108 -11.00 -4.70 20.23
C GLY A 108 -11.92 -3.49 20.12
N GLN A 109 -11.40 -2.27 19.94
CA GLN A 109 -12.22 -1.05 19.98
C GLN A 109 -13.07 -0.81 18.74
N PHE A 110 -12.96 -1.65 17.69
CA PHE A 110 -13.95 -1.65 16.59
C PHE A 110 -15.35 -2.12 17.02
N ASN A 111 -15.47 -2.69 18.22
CA ASN A 111 -16.75 -2.98 18.86
C ASN A 111 -16.79 -2.46 20.30
N THR A 112 -17.94 -2.53 20.94
CA THR A 112 -18.15 -2.00 22.30
C THR A 112 -17.89 -3.02 23.41
N VAL A 113 -17.60 -4.28 23.07
CA VAL A 113 -17.49 -5.39 24.05
C VAL A 113 -16.02 -5.65 24.43
N TRP A 114 -15.11 -5.66 23.45
CA TRP A 114 -13.72 -6.08 23.70
C TRP A 114 -12.83 -4.96 24.25
N GLY A 115 -13.06 -3.71 23.84
CA GLY A 115 -12.35 -2.54 24.38
C GLY A 115 -10.88 -2.45 23.98
N ASP A 116 -10.08 -1.79 24.84
CA ASP A 116 -8.67 -1.45 24.59
C ASP A 116 -7.67 -2.56 24.94
N ASN A 117 -8.15 -3.72 25.36
CA ASN A 117 -7.32 -4.82 25.86
C ASN A 117 -7.45 -6.06 24.97
N ASP A 118 -6.72 -6.09 23.88
CA ASP A 118 -6.76 -7.19 22.89
C ASP A 118 -6.35 -8.57 23.44
N TRP A 119 -5.66 -8.62 24.60
CA TRP A 119 -5.25 -9.89 25.21
C TRP A 119 -6.15 -10.36 26.35
N GLY A 120 -7.08 -9.52 26.81
CA GLY A 120 -7.84 -9.79 28.02
C GLY A 120 -6.99 -9.74 29.29
N LYS A 121 -7.59 -10.12 30.42
CA LYS A 121 -6.89 -10.18 31.73
C LYS A 121 -6.32 -11.59 31.95
N PRO A 122 -5.17 -11.74 32.60
CA PRO A 122 -4.29 -10.69 33.17
C PRO A 122 -3.24 -10.15 32.16
N MET A 123 -3.04 -10.81 31.03
CA MET A 123 -1.93 -10.55 30.10
C MET A 123 -1.95 -9.14 29.50
N GLY A 124 -3.12 -8.56 29.28
CA GLY A 124 -3.27 -7.21 28.72
C GLY A 124 -2.71 -6.07 29.59
N ILE A 125 -2.29 -6.33 30.81
CA ILE A 125 -1.68 -5.32 31.68
C ILE A 125 -0.35 -4.79 31.11
N ILE A 126 0.35 -5.60 30.32
CA ILE A 126 1.63 -5.23 29.70
C ILE A 126 1.46 -4.54 28.34
N LEU A 127 0.25 -4.49 27.78
CA LEU A 127 -0.02 -3.78 26.51
C LEU A 127 0.19 -2.28 26.67
N ASN A 128 0.78 -1.67 25.65
CA ASN A 128 0.94 -0.23 25.52
C ASN A 128 -0.35 0.40 24.96
N ARG A 129 -1.29 0.71 25.85
CA ARG A 129 -2.58 1.31 25.50
C ARG A 129 -2.55 2.84 25.39
N LYS A 130 -1.42 3.48 25.78
CA LYS A 130 -1.31 4.94 25.75
C LYS A 130 -1.34 5.56 24.36
N ALA A 131 -0.97 4.78 23.35
CA ALA A 131 -0.96 5.21 21.95
C ALA A 131 -2.34 5.08 21.27
N LEU A 132 -3.31 4.40 21.91
CA LEU A 132 -4.60 4.14 21.29
C LEU A 132 -5.48 5.40 21.24
N LEU A 133 -6.32 5.48 20.22
CA LEU A 133 -7.49 6.36 20.19
C LEU A 133 -8.45 5.99 21.32
N ASP A 134 -9.31 6.93 21.71
CA ASP A 134 -10.49 6.59 22.46
C ASP A 134 -11.38 5.62 21.67
N GLY A 135 -12.09 4.73 22.38
CA GLY A 135 -12.90 3.72 21.71
C GLY A 135 -14.03 4.31 20.85
N GLU A 136 -14.60 5.46 21.21
CA GLU A 136 -15.60 6.12 20.39
C GLU A 136 -14.99 6.76 19.14
N GLU A 137 -13.80 7.35 19.26
CA GLU A 137 -13.05 7.88 18.12
C GLU A 137 -12.74 6.76 17.11
N GLN A 138 -12.23 5.60 17.56
CA GLN A 138 -11.97 4.46 16.68
C GLN A 138 -13.25 3.94 16.02
N ARG A 139 -14.36 3.85 16.76
CA ARG A 139 -15.65 3.46 16.18
C ARG A 139 -16.21 4.49 15.22
N THR A 140 -15.89 5.77 15.39
CA THR A 140 -16.28 6.83 14.45
C THR A 140 -15.63 6.61 13.09
N ILE A 141 -14.35 6.23 13.04
CA ILE A 141 -13.69 5.82 11.78
C ILE A 141 -14.49 4.70 11.11
N GLY A 142 -14.81 3.65 11.85
CA GLY A 142 -15.61 2.53 11.34
C GLY A 142 -16.98 2.98 10.83
N LYS A 143 -17.71 3.79 11.60
CA LYS A 143 -19.04 4.29 11.22
C LYS A 143 -18.99 5.09 9.92
N VAL A 144 -18.06 6.02 9.77
CA VAL A 144 -17.91 6.85 8.57
C VAL A 144 -17.66 5.99 7.34
N TYR A 145 -16.63 5.15 7.37
CA TYR A 145 -16.25 4.34 6.20
C TYR A 145 -17.28 3.26 5.87
N ILE A 146 -17.86 2.56 6.88
CA ILE A 146 -18.88 1.54 6.67
C ILE A 146 -20.15 2.18 6.06
N SER A 147 -20.61 3.31 6.61
CA SER A 147 -21.79 3.99 6.07
C SER A 147 -21.58 4.45 4.64
N ALA A 148 -20.44 5.09 4.35
CA ALA A 148 -20.08 5.52 2.99
C ALA A 148 -19.98 4.33 2.03
N PHE A 149 -19.41 3.20 2.47
CA PHE A 149 -19.29 2.00 1.65
C PHE A 149 -20.67 1.39 1.32
N LEU A 150 -21.57 1.32 2.29
CA LEU A 150 -22.92 0.83 2.09
C LEU A 150 -23.73 1.77 1.17
N GLU A 151 -23.63 3.09 1.36
CA GLU A 151 -24.25 4.07 0.46
C GLU A 151 -23.77 3.90 -0.99
N THR A 152 -22.45 3.73 -1.18
CA THR A 152 -21.88 3.54 -2.51
C THR A 152 -22.29 2.22 -3.14
N THR A 153 -22.22 1.11 -2.37
CA THR A 153 -22.36 -0.24 -2.96
C THR A 153 -23.80 -0.76 -3.00
N LEU A 154 -24.66 -0.34 -2.08
CA LEU A 154 -26.04 -0.79 -2.00
C LEU A 154 -27.02 0.23 -2.58
N HIS A 155 -26.76 1.53 -2.42
CA HIS A 155 -27.61 2.60 -2.88
C HIS A 155 -27.13 3.26 -4.17
N GLY A 156 -25.91 2.88 -4.66
CA GLY A 156 -25.34 3.43 -5.89
C GLY A 156 -24.88 4.89 -5.77
N ASN A 157 -24.68 5.39 -4.54
CA ASN A 157 -24.29 6.76 -4.32
C ASN A 157 -22.77 6.96 -4.50
N GLY A 158 -22.33 7.23 -5.74
CA GLY A 158 -20.93 7.45 -6.11
C GLY A 158 -20.28 8.68 -5.47
N SER A 159 -21.05 9.58 -4.84
CA SER A 159 -20.52 10.79 -4.17
C SER A 159 -19.56 10.45 -3.02
N TYR A 160 -19.62 9.24 -2.47
CA TYR A 160 -18.73 8.78 -1.40
C TYR A 160 -17.46 8.09 -1.90
N LEU A 161 -17.32 7.76 -3.18
CA LEU A 161 -16.12 7.12 -3.72
C LEU A 161 -14.82 7.89 -3.43
N PRO A 162 -14.80 9.24 -3.50
CA PRO A 162 -13.56 10.00 -3.24
C PRO A 162 -12.93 9.72 -1.87
N LEU A 163 -13.71 9.39 -0.85
CA LEU A 163 -13.17 9.13 0.50
C LEU A 163 -12.35 7.83 0.59
N PHE A 164 -12.64 6.84 -0.27
CA PHE A 164 -11.87 5.60 -0.34
C PHE A 164 -10.57 5.77 -1.10
N ARG A 165 -10.52 6.76 -2.00
CA ARG A 165 -9.34 7.14 -2.78
C ARG A 165 -8.38 8.02 -1.97
N ASP A 166 -8.93 8.99 -1.22
CA ASP A 166 -8.16 9.95 -0.44
C ASP A 166 -8.92 10.35 0.83
N TYR A 167 -8.45 9.87 1.99
CA TYR A 167 -9.04 10.17 3.30
C TYR A 167 -9.09 11.67 3.62
N ARG A 168 -8.23 12.49 2.99
CA ARG A 168 -8.15 13.93 3.26
C ARG A 168 -9.42 14.69 2.85
N VAL A 169 -10.21 14.16 1.93
CA VAL A 169 -11.49 14.76 1.51
C VAL A 169 -12.56 14.75 2.62
N ILE A 170 -12.36 13.90 3.64
CA ILE A 170 -13.27 13.78 4.80
C ILE A 170 -12.52 13.96 6.12
N ARG A 171 -11.36 14.64 6.11
CA ARG A 171 -10.52 14.78 7.30
C ARG A 171 -11.28 15.32 8.52
N ASP A 172 -12.20 16.25 8.29
CA ASP A 172 -13.01 16.87 9.35
C ASP A 172 -14.05 15.90 9.98
N TRP A 173 -14.30 14.75 9.35
CA TRP A 173 -15.18 13.72 9.88
C TRP A 173 -14.43 12.67 10.70
N LEU A 174 -13.11 12.66 10.60
CA LEU A 174 -12.24 11.65 11.19
C LEU A 174 -11.51 12.20 12.42
N PRO A 175 -11.23 11.38 13.43
CA PRO A 175 -10.29 11.70 14.49
C PRO A 175 -8.91 12.08 13.93
N ASP A 176 -8.15 12.87 14.68
CA ASP A 176 -6.76 13.21 14.33
C ASP A 176 -5.87 11.97 14.52
N ASP A 177 -5.56 11.30 13.41
CA ASP A 177 -4.72 10.10 13.36
C ASP A 177 -3.96 10.04 12.03
N ILE A 178 -3.10 9.06 11.86
CA ILE A 178 -2.44 8.74 10.59
C ILE A 178 -3.25 7.66 9.90
N TYR A 179 -3.63 7.95 8.67
CA TYR A 179 -4.39 7.06 7.80
C TYR A 179 -3.56 6.73 6.57
N ILE A 180 -3.54 5.44 6.19
CA ILE A 180 -3.01 4.99 4.90
C ILE A 180 -4.13 4.25 4.20
N ASN A 181 -4.46 4.67 2.99
CA ASN A 181 -5.52 4.04 2.23
C ASN A 181 -5.01 3.47 0.91
N ARG A 182 -5.58 2.35 0.52
CA ARG A 182 -5.44 1.79 -0.83
C ARG A 182 -6.80 1.75 -1.49
N PHE A 183 -6.77 1.96 -2.79
CA PHE A 183 -7.96 1.89 -3.63
C PHE A 183 -7.59 1.31 -5.00
N GLU A 184 -8.45 0.43 -5.52
CA GLU A 184 -8.40 -0.07 -6.88
C GLU A 184 -9.83 -0.33 -7.35
N ASP A 185 -10.16 0.05 -8.57
CA ASP A 185 -11.45 -0.28 -9.19
C ASP A 185 -11.28 -1.09 -10.47
N SER A 186 -12.39 -1.59 -11.01
CA SER A 186 -12.41 -2.44 -12.20
C SER A 186 -12.00 -1.73 -13.51
N THR A 187 -11.80 -0.41 -13.48
CA THR A 187 -11.28 0.34 -14.63
C THR A 187 -9.74 0.35 -14.68
N PHE A 188 -9.08 -0.13 -13.61
CA PHE A 188 -7.63 -0.12 -13.50
C PHE A 188 -6.99 -1.05 -14.55
N LYS A 189 -6.13 -0.47 -15.39
CA LYS A 189 -5.31 -1.17 -16.39
C LYS A 189 -3.87 -1.20 -15.92
N ARG A 190 -3.42 -2.38 -15.54
CA ARG A 190 -2.12 -2.64 -14.94
C ARG A 190 -1.02 -2.58 -15.99
N ILE A 191 0.10 -1.93 -15.63
CA ILE A 191 1.34 -1.91 -16.42
C ILE A 191 2.38 -2.78 -15.73
N CYS A 192 2.58 -2.61 -14.41
CA CYS A 192 3.52 -3.39 -13.62
C CYS A 192 2.88 -3.76 -12.28
N ASP A 193 2.87 -5.06 -11.96
CA ASP A 193 2.56 -5.60 -10.64
C ASP A 193 3.63 -6.59 -10.14
N PHE A 194 4.70 -6.78 -10.94
CA PHE A 194 5.89 -7.57 -10.60
C PHE A 194 5.60 -9.04 -10.26
N GLU A 195 4.50 -9.60 -10.79
CA GLU A 195 4.09 -10.99 -10.59
C GLU A 195 4.38 -11.88 -11.82
N GLU A 196 4.88 -11.29 -12.92
CA GLU A 196 4.98 -11.96 -14.21
C GLU A 196 6.12 -12.97 -14.30
N ASP A 197 7.33 -12.63 -13.84
CA ASP A 197 8.53 -13.49 -13.94
C ASP A 197 9.64 -13.02 -12.95
N VAL A 198 10.91 -13.34 -13.22
CA VAL A 198 12.08 -13.01 -12.39
C VAL A 198 13.00 -11.98 -13.05
N ASP A 199 12.64 -11.47 -14.23
CA ASP A 199 13.43 -10.47 -14.96
C ASP A 199 12.95 -9.05 -14.58
N VAL A 200 13.73 -8.34 -13.79
CA VAL A 200 13.41 -6.98 -13.31
C VAL A 200 13.27 -5.93 -14.42
N THR A 201 13.53 -6.29 -15.67
CA THR A 201 13.39 -5.41 -16.84
C THR A 201 12.11 -5.64 -17.63
N THR A 202 11.35 -6.67 -17.31
CA THR A 202 10.03 -6.96 -17.90
C THR A 202 8.91 -6.28 -17.13
N ALA A 203 7.75 -6.17 -17.75
CA ALA A 203 6.55 -5.56 -17.16
C ALA A 203 5.33 -6.46 -17.43
N THR A 204 4.33 -6.38 -16.57
CA THR A 204 3.05 -7.09 -16.73
C THR A 204 2.37 -6.75 -18.06
N LEU A 205 2.47 -5.48 -18.50
CA LEU A 205 2.02 -5.05 -19.83
C LEU A 205 2.98 -5.58 -20.90
N ALA A 206 2.50 -6.46 -21.76
CA ALA A 206 3.29 -7.02 -22.86
C ALA A 206 3.92 -5.93 -23.76
N GLY A 207 5.22 -6.03 -23.98
CA GLY A 207 5.98 -5.08 -24.79
C GLY A 207 6.33 -3.76 -24.08
N ALA A 208 6.01 -3.60 -22.82
CA ALA A 208 6.59 -2.53 -22.01
C ALA A 208 7.95 -2.99 -21.46
N GLU A 209 8.89 -2.03 -21.36
CA GLU A 209 10.26 -2.27 -20.93
C GLU A 209 10.58 -1.40 -19.69
N ILE A 210 11.29 -2.00 -18.74
CA ILE A 210 11.72 -1.33 -17.52
C ILE A 210 13.23 -1.06 -17.59
N SER A 211 13.64 0.14 -17.19
CA SER A 211 15.04 0.53 -17.07
C SER A 211 15.29 1.38 -15.84
N GLY A 212 16.52 1.37 -15.34
CA GLY A 212 16.93 2.18 -14.20
C GLY A 212 18.32 2.77 -14.39
N LYS A 213 18.58 3.94 -13.78
CA LYS A 213 19.89 4.58 -13.79
C LYS A 213 20.24 5.06 -12.39
N ASN A 214 21.51 4.86 -11.98
CA ASN A 214 22.07 5.35 -10.71
C ASN A 214 21.27 4.93 -9.46
N LEU A 215 20.62 3.79 -9.51
CA LEU A 215 19.94 3.20 -8.37
C LEU A 215 20.93 2.41 -7.51
N ALA A 216 20.89 2.63 -6.21
CA ALA A 216 21.67 1.88 -5.24
C ALA A 216 21.00 0.57 -4.84
N VAL A 217 19.65 0.53 -4.96
CA VAL A 217 18.82 -0.66 -4.81
C VAL A 217 17.87 -0.72 -5.98
N TRP A 218 17.82 -1.85 -6.66
CA TRP A 218 16.81 -2.21 -7.65
C TRP A 218 16.64 -3.71 -7.61
N ARG A 219 15.58 -4.17 -7.02
CA ARG A 219 15.23 -5.58 -6.95
C ARG A 219 13.73 -5.76 -6.80
N GLU A 220 13.23 -6.84 -7.31
CA GLU A 220 11.90 -7.34 -7.04
C GLU A 220 11.94 -8.40 -5.94
N ALA A 221 10.95 -8.40 -5.07
CA ALA A 221 10.83 -9.38 -4.02
C ALA A 221 9.42 -9.42 -3.44
N ASP A 222 9.06 -10.56 -2.87
CA ASP A 222 7.83 -10.72 -2.11
C ASP A 222 7.81 -9.80 -0.89
N LEU A 223 6.76 -9.00 -0.77
CA LEU A 223 6.54 -8.08 0.33
C LEU A 223 6.27 -8.86 1.62
N LYS A 224 6.98 -8.52 2.68
CA LYS A 224 6.86 -9.19 3.97
C LYS A 224 6.02 -8.39 4.95
N PHE A 225 5.26 -9.11 5.79
CA PHE A 225 4.73 -8.55 7.03
C PHE A 225 5.87 -8.23 8.02
N ARG A 226 5.58 -7.44 9.05
CA ARG A 226 6.50 -7.22 10.18
C ARG A 226 6.99 -8.53 10.81
N SER A 227 6.21 -9.59 10.73
CA SER A 227 6.54 -10.94 11.19
C SER A 227 7.46 -11.73 10.25
N SER A 228 7.93 -11.14 9.16
CA SER A 228 8.71 -11.76 8.09
C SER A 228 7.97 -12.84 7.27
N ARG A 229 6.69 -13.05 7.51
CA ARG A 229 5.84 -13.90 6.63
C ARG A 229 5.50 -13.15 5.35
N THR A 230 5.28 -13.88 4.25
CA THR A 230 4.89 -13.32 2.95
C THR A 230 3.53 -12.60 3.00
N LYS A 231 3.41 -11.50 2.26
CA LYS A 231 2.11 -10.88 1.93
C LYS A 231 1.48 -11.48 0.67
N GLU A 232 2.18 -12.42 0.02
CA GLU A 232 1.76 -13.02 -1.26
C GLU A 232 1.56 -11.97 -2.34
N ASN A 233 2.51 -11.04 -2.42
CA ASN A 233 2.52 -9.92 -3.35
C ASN A 233 3.97 -9.50 -3.62
N ASN A 234 4.41 -9.58 -4.87
CA ASN A 234 5.70 -9.08 -5.29
C ASN A 234 5.68 -7.57 -5.47
N VAL A 235 6.80 -6.94 -5.24
CA VAL A 235 6.96 -5.49 -5.34
C VAL A 235 8.38 -5.15 -5.77
N VAL A 236 8.59 -3.95 -6.34
CA VAL A 236 9.93 -3.46 -6.59
C VAL A 236 10.43 -2.59 -5.45
N PHE A 237 11.70 -2.79 -5.05
CA PHE A 237 12.43 -1.96 -4.11
C PHE A 237 13.41 -1.08 -4.87
N LEU A 238 13.28 0.24 -4.71
CA LEU A 238 14.10 1.23 -5.40
C LEU A 238 14.80 2.12 -4.38
N GLY A 239 16.13 2.17 -4.43
CA GLY A 239 16.93 2.97 -3.50
C GLY A 239 17.91 3.88 -4.21
N TRP A 240 18.21 5.06 -3.61
CA TRP A 240 19.12 6.05 -4.15
C TRP A 240 19.95 6.69 -3.04
N ARG A 241 21.19 7.09 -3.37
CA ARG A 241 22.17 7.66 -2.45
C ARG A 241 22.40 9.14 -2.64
N GLY A 242 23.06 9.71 -1.64
CA GLY A 242 23.63 11.05 -1.68
C GLY A 242 22.63 12.17 -1.40
N ALA A 243 23.15 13.39 -1.33
CA ALA A 243 22.33 14.58 -1.16
C ALA A 243 21.60 14.95 -2.47
N ALA A 244 20.44 15.62 -2.38
CA ALA A 244 19.68 16.04 -3.57
C ALA A 244 20.51 16.90 -4.54
N SER A 245 21.46 17.69 -4.03
CA SER A 245 22.37 18.52 -4.84
C SER A 245 23.37 17.71 -5.69
N GLU A 246 23.64 16.47 -5.31
CA GLU A 246 24.57 15.56 -6.00
C GLU A 246 23.84 14.72 -7.08
N ARG A 247 22.54 14.57 -6.96
CA ARG A 247 21.68 13.78 -7.86
C ARG A 247 21.14 14.59 -9.02
N GLN A 248 22.02 15.11 -9.87
CA GLN A 248 21.71 15.96 -11.02
C GLN A 248 22.50 15.53 -12.27
N GLY A 249 22.04 15.92 -13.44
CA GLY A 249 22.68 15.61 -14.70
C GLY A 249 22.87 14.11 -14.91
N ASP A 250 24.09 13.68 -15.16
CA ASP A 250 24.42 12.25 -15.37
C ASP A 250 24.30 11.40 -14.10
N ASN A 251 24.30 12.02 -12.94
CA ASN A 251 24.11 11.35 -11.64
C ASN A 251 22.67 11.25 -11.20
N LEU A 252 21.71 11.64 -12.04
CA LEU A 252 20.28 11.60 -11.73
C LEU A 252 19.80 10.14 -11.59
N PRO A 253 19.34 9.72 -10.39
CA PRO A 253 18.75 8.39 -10.23
C PRO A 253 17.30 8.40 -10.69
N TYR A 254 16.94 7.37 -11.46
CA TYR A 254 15.55 7.17 -11.89
C TYR A 254 15.23 5.70 -12.17
N TYR A 255 13.94 5.40 -12.11
CA TYR A 255 13.31 4.16 -12.59
C TYR A 255 12.31 4.52 -13.68
N SER A 256 12.36 3.88 -14.83
CA SER A 256 11.62 4.25 -16.04
C SER A 256 10.91 3.05 -16.64
N ILE A 257 9.64 3.24 -16.98
CA ILE A 257 8.80 2.26 -17.69
C ILE A 257 8.46 2.86 -19.03
N GLU A 258 8.86 2.21 -20.12
CA GLU A 258 8.54 2.59 -21.49
C GLU A 258 7.47 1.65 -22.04
N MET A 259 6.35 2.20 -22.50
CA MET A 259 5.20 1.46 -23.02
C MET A 259 5.27 1.38 -24.54
N SER A 260 5.06 0.18 -25.10
CA SER A 260 4.94 -0.02 -26.56
C SER A 260 3.57 0.35 -27.10
N GLU A 261 2.52 0.15 -26.29
CA GLU A 261 1.13 0.42 -26.62
C GLU A 261 0.48 1.31 -25.54
N ASN A 262 -0.64 1.92 -25.90
CA ASN A 262 -1.42 2.76 -24.98
C ASN A 262 -2.36 1.88 -24.14
N PRO A 263 -2.12 1.70 -22.82
CA PRO A 263 -2.94 0.88 -21.94
C PRO A 263 -4.13 1.65 -21.34
N SER A 264 -4.57 2.75 -21.94
CA SER A 264 -5.65 3.55 -21.39
C SER A 264 -6.96 2.76 -21.23
N PRO A 265 -7.68 2.93 -20.12
CA PRO A 265 -8.98 2.30 -19.88
C PRO A 265 -10.03 2.60 -20.95
N GLY A 266 -9.94 3.75 -21.60
CA GLY A 266 -10.85 4.20 -22.67
C GLY A 266 -10.31 4.02 -24.09
N GLY A 267 -9.16 3.37 -24.27
CA GLY A 267 -8.49 3.19 -25.57
C GLY A 267 -7.51 4.30 -25.92
N GLU A 268 -7.66 5.51 -25.39
CA GLU A 268 -6.72 6.63 -25.54
C GLU A 268 -6.54 7.34 -24.19
N PHE A 269 -5.33 7.81 -23.90
CA PHE A 269 -5.10 8.65 -22.74
C PHE A 269 -5.79 9.99 -22.92
N SER A 270 -6.56 10.38 -21.91
CA SER A 270 -7.24 11.67 -21.87
C SER A 270 -6.81 12.46 -20.64
N HIS A 271 -7.24 13.71 -20.55
CA HIS A 271 -7.03 14.51 -19.35
C HIS A 271 -7.72 13.93 -18.11
N ASP A 272 -8.77 13.13 -18.27
CA ASP A 272 -9.49 12.48 -17.16
C ASP A 272 -8.79 11.18 -16.69
N THR A 273 -7.80 10.69 -17.42
CA THR A 273 -7.04 9.50 -17.04
C THR A 273 -6.19 9.76 -15.80
N LEU A 274 -6.20 8.82 -14.87
CA LEU A 274 -5.38 8.83 -13.67
C LEU A 274 -4.20 7.85 -13.84
N LEU A 275 -2.99 8.33 -13.66
CA LEU A 275 -1.85 7.45 -13.35
C LEU A 275 -1.98 7.02 -11.90
N ILE A 276 -1.95 5.71 -11.65
CA ILE A 276 -2.10 5.11 -10.33
C ILE A 276 -0.88 4.24 -10.02
N PHE A 277 -0.43 4.29 -8.79
CA PHE A 277 0.53 3.34 -8.23
C PHE A 277 0.41 3.27 -6.71
N SER A 278 0.93 2.21 -6.11
CA SER A 278 1.05 2.05 -4.66
C SER A 278 2.50 2.23 -4.23
N LEU A 279 2.73 2.99 -3.16
CA LEU A 279 4.10 3.29 -2.67
C LEU A 279 4.16 3.31 -1.14
N ALA A 280 5.30 2.89 -0.60
CA ALA A 280 5.64 3.03 0.83
C ALA A 280 7.14 3.31 1.01
N ASP A 281 7.53 3.91 2.15
CA ASP A 281 8.93 3.91 2.62
C ASP A 281 9.29 2.50 3.10
N ALA A 282 10.41 1.94 2.65
CA ALA A 282 10.78 0.57 2.97
C ALA A 282 11.34 0.39 4.40
N ASP A 283 11.71 1.47 5.09
CA ASP A 283 12.48 1.43 6.36
C ASP A 283 13.78 0.58 6.22
N GLU A 284 14.38 0.66 5.04
CA GLU A 284 15.56 -0.14 4.70
C GLU A 284 16.81 0.73 4.53
N LYS A 285 17.93 0.22 5.00
CA LYS A 285 19.24 0.87 4.78
C LYS A 285 19.74 0.52 3.39
N ILE A 286 20.30 1.54 2.72
CA ILE A 286 20.99 1.34 1.46
C ILE A 286 22.29 0.58 1.74
N PRO A 287 22.58 -0.55 1.03
CA PRO A 287 23.83 -1.30 1.19
C PRO A 287 25.05 -0.38 0.99
N GLU A 288 26.06 -0.49 1.81
CA GLU A 288 27.32 0.26 1.59
C GLU A 288 28.08 -0.30 0.38
N PRO A 289 28.83 0.53 -0.40
CA PRO A 289 29.68 0.02 -1.47
C PRO A 289 30.74 -0.95 -0.92
N GLU A 290 31.03 -2.03 -1.66
CA GLU A 290 31.97 -3.07 -1.25
C GLU A 290 33.36 -2.55 -0.89
N GLU A 291 33.82 -1.45 -1.50
CA GLU A 291 35.10 -0.80 -1.18
C GLU A 291 35.13 -0.16 0.22
N GLU A 292 33.98 0.24 0.79
CA GLU A 292 33.89 0.79 2.14
C GLU A 292 33.89 -0.29 3.22
N GLU A 293 33.43 -1.51 2.93
CA GLU A 293 33.47 -2.64 3.88
C GLU A 293 34.91 -3.02 4.24
N ILE A 294 35.86 -2.99 3.26
CA ILE A 294 37.28 -3.32 3.47
C ILE A 294 37.97 -2.26 4.35
N GLU A 295 37.60 -0.99 4.23
CA GLU A 295 38.12 0.08 5.08
C GLU A 295 37.46 0.14 6.46
N GLN A 296 36.20 -0.22 6.56
CA GLN A 296 35.45 -0.24 7.84
C GLN A 296 36.00 -1.30 8.79
N ASP A 297 36.30 -2.50 8.30
CA ASP A 297 36.93 -3.58 9.10
C ASP A 297 38.33 -3.17 9.63
N LYS A 298 39.06 -2.32 8.91
CA LYS A 298 40.34 -1.71 9.35
C LYS A 298 40.15 -0.58 10.38
N ARG A 299 38.99 0.15 10.34
CA ARG A 299 38.68 1.26 11.26
C ARG A 299 38.09 0.78 12.57
N ASP A 300 37.30 -0.29 12.57
CA ASP A 300 36.68 -0.83 13.79
C ASP A 300 37.72 -1.49 14.73
N LYS A 301 38.78 -2.03 14.18
CA LYS A 301 39.95 -2.45 14.96
C LYS A 301 40.73 -1.29 15.61
N LYS A 302 40.47 -0.03 15.23
CA LYS A 302 41.08 1.20 15.77
C LYS A 302 40.20 2.01 16.72
N LYS A 303 38.89 1.63 16.91
CA LYS A 303 37.87 2.48 17.58
C LYS A 303 37.40 2.00 18.95
N ALA A 304 38.23 1.40 19.75
CA ALA A 304 37.91 1.15 21.17
C ALA A 304 37.85 2.42 22.05
N GLY A 305 37.69 3.64 21.47
CA GLY A 305 37.81 4.87 22.23
C GLY A 305 36.96 6.08 21.83
N LYS A 306 35.74 5.92 21.30
CA LYS A 306 34.88 7.08 20.95
C LYS A 306 33.37 6.82 21.09
N ALA A 307 32.90 6.61 22.34
CA ALA A 307 31.45 6.45 22.65
C ALA A 307 30.63 7.74 22.38
N ASP A 308 31.14 8.92 22.73
CA ASP A 308 30.40 10.20 22.62
C ASP A 308 30.11 10.71 21.19
N LYS A 309 30.89 10.24 20.21
CA LYS A 309 30.62 10.57 18.79
C LYS A 309 29.58 9.70 18.13
N LYS A 310 29.28 8.54 18.72
CA LYS A 310 28.32 7.58 18.19
C LYS A 310 26.87 8.04 18.50
N GLU A 311 26.62 8.50 19.71
CA GLU A 311 25.30 9.03 20.11
C GLU A 311 24.87 10.24 19.27
N LYS A 312 25.76 11.24 19.06
CA LYS A 312 25.44 12.38 18.19
C LYS A 312 25.18 12.01 16.73
N LYS A 313 25.89 10.99 16.20
CA LYS A 313 25.65 10.50 14.84
C LYS A 313 24.36 9.68 14.74
N GLU A 314 23.95 9.00 15.79
CA GLU A 314 22.68 8.28 15.85
C GLU A 314 21.50 9.26 15.97
N GLU A 315 21.60 10.30 16.77
CA GLU A 315 20.61 11.38 16.88
C GLU A 315 20.44 12.17 15.56
N GLU A 316 21.55 12.53 14.90
CA GLU A 316 21.51 13.18 13.57
C GLU A 316 20.95 12.25 12.46
N LYS A 317 21.18 10.94 12.56
CA LYS A 317 20.57 9.95 11.67
C LYS A 317 19.07 9.76 11.95
N GLU A 318 18.65 9.78 13.21
CA GLU A 318 17.23 9.72 13.58
C GLU A 318 16.48 10.99 13.14
N GLU A 319 17.07 12.17 13.25
CA GLU A 319 16.47 13.41 12.75
C GLU A 319 16.37 13.44 11.21
N LYS A 320 17.38 12.95 10.50
CA LYS A 320 17.34 12.82 9.03
C LYS A 320 16.26 11.84 8.57
N ASN A 321 16.04 10.75 9.31
CA ASN A 321 14.99 9.76 9.02
C ASN A 321 13.56 10.22 9.37
N LYS A 322 13.38 11.36 10.06
CA LYS A 322 12.05 11.92 10.36
C LYS A 322 11.41 12.66 9.17
N LYS A 323 12.21 13.06 8.16
CA LYS A 323 11.65 13.70 6.97
C LYS A 323 11.14 12.64 5.99
N PRO A 324 9.93 12.84 5.42
CA PRO A 324 9.41 11.91 4.41
C PRO A 324 10.35 11.85 3.19
N LEU A 325 10.33 10.72 2.49
CA LEU A 325 10.97 10.57 1.18
C LEU A 325 10.25 11.47 0.17
N GLN A 326 11.00 12.00 -0.77
CA GLN A 326 10.48 12.86 -1.83
C GLN A 326 10.99 12.39 -3.18
N LEU A 327 10.13 12.42 -4.18
CA LEU A 327 10.47 12.08 -5.55
C LEU A 327 9.59 12.87 -6.52
N ARG A 328 9.96 12.84 -7.79
CA ARG A 328 9.16 13.41 -8.87
C ARG A 328 8.67 12.32 -9.80
N ILE A 329 7.52 12.55 -10.39
CA ILE A 329 7.01 11.77 -11.50
C ILE A 329 7.24 12.57 -12.78
N GLU A 330 7.96 12.00 -13.73
CA GLU A 330 8.21 12.56 -15.05
C GLU A 330 7.47 11.71 -16.09
N LEU A 331 6.59 12.36 -16.85
CA LEU A 331 5.86 11.77 -17.96
C LEU A 331 6.48 12.28 -19.26
N ILE A 332 6.69 11.38 -20.23
CA ILE A 332 7.34 11.72 -21.48
C ILE A 332 6.44 11.27 -22.63
N SER A 333 6.09 12.21 -23.52
CA SER A 333 5.35 11.93 -24.75
C SER A 333 6.25 11.30 -25.81
N GLU A 334 5.66 10.74 -26.85
CA GLU A 334 6.34 10.10 -27.99
C GLU A 334 7.30 11.06 -28.73
N ASP A 335 6.95 12.33 -28.80
CA ASP A 335 7.80 13.41 -29.37
C ASP A 335 8.96 13.85 -28.46
N GLY A 336 9.09 13.25 -27.26
CA GLY A 336 10.11 13.60 -26.27
C GLY A 336 9.77 14.74 -25.34
N THR A 337 8.56 15.32 -25.44
CA THR A 337 8.06 16.37 -24.52
C THR A 337 7.93 15.79 -23.11
N LYS A 338 8.42 16.53 -22.11
CA LYS A 338 8.47 16.10 -20.71
C LYS A 338 7.58 16.96 -19.81
N ALA A 339 6.86 16.30 -18.92
CA ALA A 339 6.12 16.92 -17.82
C ALA A 339 6.57 16.29 -16.50
N LYS A 340 7.12 17.08 -15.56
CA LYS A 340 7.70 16.57 -14.31
C LYS A 340 7.15 17.30 -13.11
N LEU A 341 6.47 16.57 -12.20
CA LEU A 341 5.87 17.11 -10.99
C LEU A 341 6.39 16.38 -9.74
N SER A 342 6.50 17.11 -8.61
CA SER A 342 6.76 16.49 -7.32
C SER A 342 5.55 15.67 -6.86
N LEU A 343 5.80 14.48 -6.31
CA LEU A 343 4.75 13.63 -5.75
C LEU A 343 4.01 14.32 -4.59
N ASP A 344 4.70 15.16 -3.81
CA ASP A 344 4.11 15.92 -2.70
C ASP A 344 2.97 16.85 -3.13
N ARG A 345 2.92 17.23 -4.41
CA ARG A 345 1.80 18.03 -4.97
C ARG A 345 0.48 17.27 -4.89
N PHE A 346 0.52 15.97 -4.98
CA PHE A 346 -0.64 15.09 -4.92
C PHE A 346 -0.82 14.56 -3.49
N MET A 347 0.17 13.88 -2.97
CA MET A 347 0.22 13.38 -1.60
C MET A 347 1.69 13.14 -1.20
N PRO A 348 2.11 13.56 0.01
CA PRO A 348 3.46 13.24 0.48
C PRO A 348 3.60 11.74 0.76
N VAL A 349 4.81 11.22 0.64
CA VAL A 349 5.14 9.86 1.06
C VAL A 349 4.99 9.77 2.59
N HIS A 350 4.22 8.80 3.07
CA HIS A 350 4.08 8.58 4.49
C HIS A 350 5.41 8.17 5.11
N PRO A 351 5.80 8.77 6.24
CA PRO A 351 6.96 8.31 6.97
C PRO A 351 6.71 6.91 7.53
N VAL A 352 7.78 6.21 7.85
CA VAL A 352 7.73 4.91 8.52
C VAL A 352 6.94 5.00 9.82
N ILE A 353 5.87 4.21 9.93
CA ILE A 353 4.99 4.15 11.11
C ILE A 353 5.41 2.97 11.97
N LYS A 354 5.95 3.26 13.16
CA LYS A 354 6.39 2.23 14.11
C LYS A 354 5.39 2.06 15.25
N SER A 355 4.86 0.84 15.40
CA SER A 355 3.91 0.48 16.45
C SER A 355 4.63 -0.21 17.60
N ARG A 356 4.33 0.21 18.84
CA ARG A 356 4.83 -0.41 20.05
C ARG A 356 3.69 -1.07 20.81
N PHE A 357 3.63 -2.39 20.77
CA PHE A 357 2.54 -3.17 21.37
C PHE A 357 2.64 -3.30 22.88
N THR A 358 3.84 -3.36 23.44
CA THR A 358 4.05 -3.58 24.89
C THR A 358 4.78 -2.42 25.53
N LYS A 359 4.61 -2.27 26.86
CA LYS A 359 5.22 -1.20 27.67
C LYS A 359 6.75 -1.33 27.77
N ILE A 360 7.28 -2.54 27.72
CA ILE A 360 8.66 -2.83 28.04
C ILE A 360 9.52 -2.99 26.78
N SER A 361 9.11 -3.80 25.82
CA SER A 361 9.82 -4.04 24.54
C SER A 361 8.89 -4.64 23.51
N ASN A 362 9.12 -4.31 22.21
CA ASN A 362 8.49 -5.01 21.10
C ASN A 362 9.26 -6.25 20.64
N GLU A 363 10.45 -6.48 21.19
CA GLU A 363 11.36 -7.57 20.78
C GLU A 363 10.87 -8.98 21.15
N SER A 364 9.59 -9.14 21.49
CA SER A 364 9.03 -10.47 21.58
C SER A 364 8.92 -11.08 20.17
N SER A 365 9.30 -12.33 20.03
CA SER A 365 9.13 -13.14 18.80
C SER A 365 7.70 -13.14 18.24
N ARG A 366 6.72 -12.71 19.01
CA ARG A 366 5.31 -12.64 18.65
C ARG A 366 5.01 -11.51 17.63
N TYR A 367 5.63 -10.33 17.76
CA TYR A 367 5.24 -9.15 16.97
C TYR A 367 6.17 -8.85 15.80
N GLY A 368 7.39 -9.37 15.81
CA GLY A 368 8.39 -9.08 14.79
C GLY A 368 8.88 -7.62 14.85
N LYS A 369 9.04 -7.00 13.69
CA LYS A 369 9.51 -5.61 13.57
C LYS A 369 8.45 -4.61 14.06
N ALA A 370 8.87 -3.42 14.48
CA ALA A 370 7.96 -2.33 14.85
C ALA A 370 7.19 -1.77 13.65
N TYR A 371 7.80 -1.80 12.47
CA TYR A 371 7.23 -1.31 11.22
C TYR A 371 6.48 -2.43 10.48
N GLU A 372 5.26 -2.13 10.04
CA GLU A 372 4.47 -2.93 9.10
C GLU A 372 4.46 -2.20 7.75
N PRO A 373 5.11 -2.73 6.71
CA PRO A 373 5.05 -2.11 5.39
C PRO A 373 3.61 -2.05 4.90
N THR A 374 3.10 -0.83 4.74
CA THR A 374 1.72 -0.59 4.30
C THR A 374 1.75 0.39 3.14
N MET A 375 1.25 -0.05 1.99
CA MET A 375 1.25 0.73 0.76
C MET A 375 0.14 1.79 0.80
N GLN A 376 0.44 2.98 0.31
CA GLN A 376 -0.51 4.05 0.00
C GLN A 376 -0.75 4.08 -1.50
N THR A 377 -2.00 4.16 -1.95
CA THR A 377 -2.31 4.41 -3.37
C THR A 377 -2.18 5.90 -3.67
N TYR A 378 -1.51 6.22 -4.77
CA TYR A 378 -1.37 7.55 -5.34
C TYR A 378 -2.15 7.63 -6.64
N GLU A 379 -2.95 8.67 -6.78
CA GLU A 379 -3.72 8.97 -7.99
C GLU A 379 -3.28 10.31 -8.55
N LEU A 380 -2.71 10.30 -9.74
CA LEU A 380 -2.17 11.47 -10.41
C LEU A 380 -2.97 11.77 -11.69
N PRO A 381 -3.87 12.74 -11.68
CA PRO A 381 -4.61 13.12 -12.90
C PRO A 381 -3.65 13.63 -13.98
N LEU A 382 -3.72 13.09 -15.19
CA LEU A 382 -2.91 13.54 -16.32
C LEU A 382 -3.21 15.01 -16.67
N ALA A 383 -4.42 15.49 -16.37
CA ALA A 383 -4.82 16.89 -16.49
C ALA A 383 -3.86 17.84 -15.77
N VAL A 384 -3.43 17.49 -14.54
CA VAL A 384 -2.54 18.35 -13.73
C VAL A 384 -1.18 18.51 -14.39
N PHE A 385 -0.69 17.48 -15.07
CA PHE A 385 0.55 17.54 -15.85
C PHE A 385 0.37 18.42 -17.09
N LYS A 386 -0.77 18.31 -17.78
CA LYS A 386 -1.09 19.12 -18.96
C LYS A 386 -1.26 20.60 -18.61
N GLU A 387 -1.87 20.92 -17.49
CA GLU A 387 -2.03 22.31 -17.01
C GLU A 387 -0.69 22.97 -16.73
N GLU A 388 0.23 22.26 -16.06
CA GLU A 388 1.56 22.78 -15.72
C GLU A 388 2.52 22.80 -16.92
N TYR A 389 2.36 21.85 -17.84
CA TYR A 389 3.17 21.69 -19.04
C TYR A 389 2.28 21.67 -20.28
N PRO A 390 1.86 22.84 -20.81
CA PRO A 390 0.89 22.91 -21.93
C PRO A 390 1.33 22.22 -23.22
N ALA A 391 2.65 22.03 -23.42
CA ALA A 391 3.20 21.29 -24.56
C ALA A 391 3.05 19.75 -24.40
N PHE A 392 2.93 19.23 -23.19
CA PHE A 392 2.75 17.81 -22.94
C PHE A 392 1.37 17.35 -23.45
N ASP A 393 1.35 16.26 -24.23
CA ASP A 393 0.12 15.62 -24.71
C ASP A 393 -0.08 14.27 -24.02
N PRO A 394 -1.06 14.14 -23.12
CA PRO A 394 -1.40 12.86 -22.50
C PRO A 394 -1.71 11.76 -23.51
N GLY A 395 -2.32 12.10 -24.66
CA GLY A 395 -2.64 11.12 -25.71
C GLY A 395 -1.42 10.45 -26.33
N GLN A 396 -0.26 11.09 -26.24
CA GLN A 396 1.03 10.59 -26.74
C GLN A 396 1.96 10.10 -25.62
N LEU A 397 1.45 9.84 -24.42
CA LEU A 397 2.26 9.37 -23.29
C LEU A 397 2.93 8.03 -23.64
N ARG A 398 4.26 7.98 -23.49
CA ARG A 398 5.09 6.82 -23.80
C ARG A 398 5.87 6.31 -22.61
N VAL A 399 6.36 7.23 -21.75
CA VAL A 399 7.24 6.86 -20.64
C VAL A 399 6.74 7.41 -19.33
N ILE A 400 6.72 6.56 -18.31
CA ILE A 400 6.54 6.92 -16.90
C ILE A 400 7.90 6.79 -16.22
N ARG A 401 8.34 7.85 -15.53
CA ARG A 401 9.61 7.82 -14.83
C ARG A 401 9.48 8.32 -13.40
N PHE A 402 9.98 7.53 -12.45
CA PHE A 402 10.14 7.90 -11.05
C PHE A 402 11.54 8.47 -10.87
N VAL A 403 11.65 9.75 -10.50
CA VAL A 403 12.92 10.50 -10.45
C VAL A 403 13.25 10.84 -9.01
N PHE A 404 14.44 10.44 -8.54
CA PHE A 404 14.85 10.53 -7.14
C PHE A 404 15.84 11.68 -6.91
N ASP A 405 15.50 12.90 -7.36
CA ASP A 405 16.32 14.11 -7.28
C ASP A 405 15.95 15.04 -6.12
N LEU A 406 15.00 14.66 -5.27
CA LEU A 406 14.52 15.45 -4.14
C LEU A 406 14.83 14.78 -2.78
N GLY A 407 14.80 15.59 -1.72
CA GLY A 407 14.82 15.15 -0.33
C GLY A 407 16.04 14.33 0.06
N ARG A 408 15.87 13.47 1.06
CA ARG A 408 16.91 12.57 1.57
C ARG A 408 17.09 11.33 0.68
N GLU A 409 18.22 10.66 0.83
CA GLU A 409 18.40 9.29 0.34
C GLU A 409 17.46 8.31 1.03
N GLY A 410 17.16 7.17 0.39
CA GLY A 410 16.31 6.15 0.98
C GLY A 410 15.96 5.04 0.01
N VAL A 411 15.09 4.15 0.46
CA VAL A 411 14.51 3.04 -0.31
C VAL A 411 12.99 3.13 -0.23
N ILE A 412 12.33 3.09 -1.38
CA ILE A 412 10.87 2.92 -1.48
C ILE A 412 10.50 1.52 -1.91
N ILE A 413 9.27 1.16 -1.59
CA ILE A 413 8.53 0.03 -2.16
C ILE A 413 7.54 0.61 -3.16
N LEU A 414 7.47 0.06 -4.37
CA LEU A 414 6.57 0.50 -5.42
C LEU A 414 5.86 -0.72 -6.02
N ASP A 415 4.55 -0.55 -6.35
CA ASP A 415 3.70 -1.64 -6.82
C ASP A 415 2.47 -1.11 -7.55
N ASN A 416 1.77 -2.01 -8.28
CA ASN A 416 0.48 -1.75 -8.91
C ASN A 416 0.47 -0.45 -9.74
N ILE A 417 1.43 -0.31 -10.66
CA ILE A 417 1.54 0.83 -11.55
C ILE A 417 0.61 0.63 -12.73
N GLY A 418 -0.22 1.63 -13.03
CA GLY A 418 -1.14 1.54 -14.17
C GLY A 418 -2.00 2.79 -14.32
N PHE A 419 -3.08 2.65 -15.08
CA PHE A 419 -4.02 3.72 -15.33
C PHE A 419 -5.45 3.33 -14.99
N SER A 420 -6.23 4.29 -14.52
CA SER A 420 -7.66 4.15 -14.29
C SER A 420 -8.42 5.29 -14.92
N ALA A 421 -9.72 5.08 -15.18
CA ALA A 421 -10.62 6.13 -15.61
C ALA A 421 -10.78 7.18 -14.50
N GLY A 422 -10.84 8.43 -14.89
CA GLY A 422 -11.10 9.54 -13.99
C GLY A 422 -12.49 9.50 -13.37
N ARG A 423 -12.75 10.45 -12.48
CA ARG A 423 -13.99 10.52 -11.68
C ARG A 423 -15.28 10.61 -12.47
N ASP A 424 -15.22 11.04 -13.75
CA ASP A 424 -16.39 11.25 -14.59
C ASP A 424 -16.97 9.98 -15.23
N PHE A 425 -16.26 8.84 -15.12
CA PHE A 425 -16.73 7.55 -15.64
C PHE A 425 -18.00 7.02 -14.92
N LEU A 426 -18.36 7.59 -13.76
CA LEU A 426 -19.50 7.16 -12.92
C LEU A 426 -20.72 8.08 -13.03
N ARG A 427 -20.73 9.01 -14.01
CA ARG A 427 -21.90 9.85 -14.31
C ARG A 427 -22.88 9.23 -15.27
#